data_1f3e2d64b36dda0bcebe00bdde356153
#
_entry.id   1f3e2d64b36dda0bcebe00bdde356153
#
_cell.length_a   1.000
_cell.length_b   1.000
_cell.length_c   1.000
_cell.angle_alpha   90.00
_cell.angle_beta   90.00
_cell.angle_gamma   90.00
#
_symmetry.space_group_name_H-M   'P 1'
#
loop_
_entity.id
_entity.type
_entity.pdbx_description
1 polymer ?
#
loop_
_entity_poly.entity_id
_entity_poly.type
_entity_poly.pdbx_seq_one_letter_code
_entity_poly.pdbx_strand_id
1 'polypeptide(L)'
;MNEILKQNKTAFYVFDVKTLKDRVAYLRKMLPEDVAICYAIKANTFITAELENDVDRFEICSPGEAEICDLLDIPDKMMVISGVYKTPEVMENMVANGKCDRIFTVESLAQFNLFRELSEKYKKKISLLLRLTNGSQFGINSDEIEEIISKRNEFEYLDILGIQFFSGTQKTSLKKLKREIDKLDNLLILLKEKYDYS
;
A
#
# COMPACT_ATOMS: atom_id res chain seq x y z
N MET A 1 7.46 -6.95 -33.97
CA MET A 1 6.48 -8.07 -33.72
C MET A 1 6.70 -9.25 -34.67
N ASN A 2 6.66 -9.07 -36.01
CA ASN A 2 6.76 -10.21 -36.94
C ASN A 2 8.08 -11.01 -36.91
N GLU A 3 9.21 -10.40 -36.52
CA GLU A 3 10.49 -11.14 -36.38
C GLU A 3 10.54 -11.99 -35.13
N ILE A 4 10.01 -11.49 -34.00
CA ILE A 4 9.91 -12.23 -32.74
C ILE A 4 9.04 -13.49 -32.92
N LEU A 5 7.91 -13.33 -33.65
CA LEU A 5 7.00 -14.44 -33.95
C LEU A 5 7.66 -15.53 -34.82
N LYS A 6 8.60 -15.15 -35.71
CA LYS A 6 9.31 -16.10 -36.59
C LYS A 6 10.41 -16.89 -35.88
N GLN A 7 10.98 -16.36 -34.81
CA GLN A 7 12.09 -16.98 -34.08
C GLN A 7 11.64 -18.00 -33.04
N ASN A 8 10.38 -17.93 -32.57
CA ASN A 8 9.86 -18.79 -31.52
C ASN A 8 8.92 -19.84 -32.08
N LYS A 9 9.21 -21.12 -31.78
CA LYS A 9 8.44 -22.29 -32.26
C LYS A 9 7.30 -22.69 -31.32
N THR A 10 7.17 -22.07 -30.14
CA THR A 10 6.17 -22.39 -29.12
C THR A 10 5.37 -21.15 -28.76
N ALA A 11 4.22 -21.33 -28.11
CA ALA A 11 3.44 -20.20 -27.58
C ALA A 11 4.29 -19.43 -26.53
N PHE A 12 4.24 -18.11 -26.57
CA PHE A 12 4.95 -17.22 -25.64
C PHE A 12 4.16 -15.93 -25.42
N TYR A 13 4.47 -15.25 -24.33
CA TYR A 13 3.94 -13.93 -24.04
C TYR A 13 4.91 -12.85 -24.53
N VAL A 14 4.38 -11.78 -25.08
CA VAL A 14 5.14 -10.57 -25.42
C VAL A 14 4.64 -9.44 -24.55
N PHE A 15 5.57 -8.80 -23.84
CA PHE A 15 5.27 -7.63 -23.05
C PHE A 15 5.90 -6.39 -23.68
N ASP A 16 5.09 -5.36 -23.94
CA ASP A 16 5.54 -4.11 -24.52
C ASP A 16 5.78 -3.05 -23.43
N VAL A 17 7.04 -2.89 -23.05
CA VAL A 17 7.48 -1.93 -22.02
C VAL A 17 7.13 -0.50 -22.41
N LYS A 18 7.20 -0.15 -23.73
CA LYS A 18 6.82 1.20 -24.18
C LYS A 18 5.36 1.49 -23.89
N THR A 19 4.47 0.56 -24.22
CA THR A 19 3.04 0.68 -23.93
C THR A 19 2.77 0.84 -22.44
N LEU A 20 3.51 0.11 -21.57
CA LEU A 20 3.44 0.27 -20.14
C LEU A 20 3.80 1.70 -19.71
N LYS A 21 4.97 2.18 -20.11
CA LYS A 21 5.46 3.53 -19.75
C LYS A 21 4.55 4.64 -20.27
N ASP A 22 4.07 4.52 -21.51
CA ASP A 22 3.09 5.45 -22.08
C ASP A 22 1.79 5.48 -21.23
N ARG A 23 1.37 4.33 -20.70
CA ARG A 23 0.18 4.26 -19.85
C ARG A 23 0.40 4.93 -18.49
N VAL A 24 1.54 4.72 -17.84
CA VAL A 24 1.87 5.40 -16.58
C VAL A 24 1.97 6.91 -16.81
N ALA A 25 2.65 7.35 -17.86
CA ALA A 25 2.75 8.76 -18.21
C ALA A 25 1.37 9.41 -18.48
N TYR A 26 0.46 8.67 -19.11
CA TYR A 26 -0.93 9.11 -19.29
C TYR A 26 -1.64 9.29 -17.95
N LEU A 27 -1.55 8.30 -17.05
CA LEU A 27 -2.15 8.39 -15.71
C LEU A 27 -1.59 9.58 -14.93
N ARG A 28 -0.26 9.78 -14.98
CA ARG A 28 0.40 10.91 -14.31
C ARG A 28 -0.15 12.27 -14.76
N LYS A 29 -0.46 12.43 -16.06
CA LYS A 29 -1.08 13.66 -16.59
C LYS A 29 -2.54 13.88 -16.14
N MET A 30 -3.23 12.81 -15.79
CA MET A 30 -4.64 12.87 -15.39
C MET A 30 -4.83 13.06 -13.88
N LEU A 31 -3.79 12.81 -13.09
CA LEU A 31 -3.79 12.94 -11.63
C LEU A 31 -3.26 14.32 -11.22
N PRO A 32 -3.75 14.88 -10.10
CA PRO A 32 -3.12 16.02 -9.45
C PRO A 32 -1.65 15.74 -9.11
N GLU A 33 -0.82 16.78 -9.03
CA GLU A 33 0.63 16.64 -8.80
C GLU A 33 0.98 15.99 -7.45
N ASP A 34 0.12 16.16 -6.45
CA ASP A 34 0.26 15.62 -5.10
C ASP A 34 -0.24 14.17 -4.97
N VAL A 35 -0.81 13.58 -6.04
CA VAL A 35 -1.30 12.20 -6.03
C VAL A 35 -0.22 11.24 -6.50
N ALA A 36 0.24 10.39 -5.59
CA ALA A 36 1.21 9.33 -5.87
C ALA A 36 0.58 8.13 -6.59
N ILE A 37 1.34 7.50 -7.47
CA ILE A 37 0.97 6.23 -8.11
C ILE A 37 1.64 5.08 -7.36
N CYS A 38 0.82 4.16 -6.84
CA CYS A 38 1.28 2.94 -6.20
C CYS A 38 0.91 1.73 -7.06
N TYR A 39 1.91 1.00 -7.55
CA TYR A 39 1.69 -0.19 -8.36
C TYR A 39 1.56 -1.44 -7.50
N ALA A 40 0.43 -2.15 -7.60
CA ALA A 40 0.23 -3.43 -6.91
C ALA A 40 0.92 -4.56 -7.69
N ILE A 41 2.06 -5.06 -7.19
CA ILE A 41 2.91 -6.01 -7.94
C ILE A 41 2.25 -7.36 -8.16
N LYS A 42 1.27 -7.74 -7.36
CA LYS A 42 0.44 -8.95 -7.54
C LYS A 42 -0.24 -9.01 -8.91
N ALA A 43 -0.45 -7.88 -9.58
CA ALA A 43 -1.06 -7.83 -10.91
C ALA A 43 -0.14 -8.43 -11.97
N ASN A 44 1.16 -8.13 -11.90
CA ASN A 44 2.21 -8.72 -12.74
C ASN A 44 3.59 -8.41 -12.13
N THR A 45 4.18 -9.36 -11.44
CA THR A 45 5.49 -9.21 -10.78
C THR A 45 6.66 -9.04 -11.76
N PHE A 46 6.53 -9.56 -13.00
CA PHE A 46 7.62 -9.49 -14.01
C PHE A 46 7.96 -8.08 -14.48
N ILE A 47 7.04 -7.12 -14.31
CA ILE A 47 7.26 -5.74 -14.76
C ILE A 47 7.71 -4.80 -13.63
N THR A 48 7.92 -5.30 -12.44
CA THR A 48 8.26 -4.49 -11.27
C THR A 48 9.52 -3.66 -11.51
N ALA A 49 10.60 -4.28 -12.04
CA ALA A 49 11.84 -3.57 -12.36
C ALA A 49 11.66 -2.47 -13.43
N GLU A 50 10.75 -2.67 -14.37
CA GLU A 50 10.50 -1.69 -15.45
C GLU A 50 9.76 -0.44 -14.96
N LEU A 51 9.14 -0.51 -13.77
CA LEU A 51 8.32 0.55 -13.20
C LEU A 51 9.03 1.36 -12.11
N GLU A 52 10.22 0.99 -11.66
CA GLU A 52 10.91 1.62 -10.52
C GLU A 52 11.01 3.15 -10.66
N ASN A 53 11.28 3.64 -11.88
CA ASN A 53 11.43 5.07 -12.14
C ASN A 53 10.15 5.76 -12.64
N ASP A 54 9.05 5.03 -12.76
CA ASP A 54 7.80 5.52 -13.34
C ASP A 54 6.66 5.65 -12.32
N VAL A 55 6.76 4.92 -11.18
CA VAL A 55 5.78 4.95 -10.09
C VAL A 55 6.42 5.44 -8.79
N ASP A 56 5.60 5.89 -7.84
CA ASP A 56 6.10 6.41 -6.58
C ASP A 56 6.25 5.30 -5.53
N ARG A 57 5.42 4.25 -5.61
CA ARG A 57 5.39 3.16 -4.64
C ARG A 57 4.96 1.84 -5.27
N PHE A 58 5.27 0.76 -4.55
CA PHE A 58 4.83 -0.61 -4.85
C PHE A 58 3.99 -1.15 -3.69
N GLU A 59 2.78 -1.65 -3.98
CA GLU A 59 1.98 -2.39 -3.00
C GLU A 59 2.36 -3.87 -3.05
N ILE A 60 2.70 -4.41 -1.89
CA ILE A 60 3.24 -5.75 -1.67
C ILE A 60 2.30 -6.48 -0.70
N CYS A 61 1.73 -7.60 -1.11
CA CYS A 61 0.70 -8.32 -0.36
C CYS A 61 1.15 -9.67 0.19
N SER A 62 2.39 -10.08 -0.05
CA SER A 62 2.92 -11.36 0.43
C SER A 62 4.43 -11.29 0.68
N PRO A 63 4.99 -12.20 1.52
CA PRO A 63 6.43 -12.30 1.72
C PRO A 63 7.22 -12.56 0.43
N GLY A 64 6.69 -13.40 -0.47
CA GLY A 64 7.35 -13.69 -1.77
C GLY A 64 7.38 -12.45 -2.67
N GLU A 65 6.36 -11.60 -2.64
CA GLU A 65 6.39 -10.31 -3.34
C GLU A 65 7.43 -9.35 -2.73
N ALA A 66 7.59 -9.36 -1.41
CA ALA A 66 8.63 -8.57 -0.73
C ALA A 66 10.03 -9.05 -1.12
N GLU A 67 10.23 -10.38 -1.19
CA GLU A 67 11.49 -10.97 -1.64
C GLU A 67 11.83 -10.59 -3.09
N ILE A 68 10.86 -10.56 -3.99
CA ILE A 68 11.06 -10.06 -5.36
C ILE A 68 11.54 -8.62 -5.37
N CYS A 69 10.93 -7.74 -4.57
CA CYS A 69 11.36 -6.35 -4.47
C CYS A 69 12.76 -6.22 -3.86
N ASP A 70 13.07 -7.02 -2.83
CA ASP A 70 14.42 -7.06 -2.24
C ASP A 70 15.47 -7.54 -3.24
N LEU A 71 15.17 -8.57 -4.07
CA LEU A 71 16.06 -9.06 -5.12
C LEU A 71 16.28 -8.07 -6.28
N LEU A 72 15.32 -7.18 -6.50
CA LEU A 72 15.40 -6.11 -7.49
C LEU A 72 16.00 -4.82 -6.94
N ASP A 73 16.46 -4.83 -5.69
CA ASP A 73 17.00 -3.65 -4.98
C ASP A 73 16.03 -2.45 -4.95
N ILE A 74 14.71 -2.70 -4.98
CA ILE A 74 13.71 -1.65 -4.85
C ILE A 74 13.87 -0.96 -3.47
N PRO A 75 13.99 0.36 -3.41
CA PRO A 75 14.18 1.06 -2.16
C PRO A 75 13.03 0.83 -1.15
N ASP A 76 13.36 0.54 0.10
CA ASP A 76 12.36 0.28 1.16
C ASP A 76 11.29 1.37 1.26
N LYS A 77 11.68 2.64 1.12
CA LYS A 77 10.76 3.79 1.11
C LYS A 77 9.69 3.76 0.01
N MET A 78 9.90 2.98 -1.04
CA MET A 78 8.91 2.78 -2.11
C MET A 78 7.95 1.64 -1.82
N MET A 79 8.16 0.85 -0.76
CA MET A 79 7.37 -0.34 -0.47
C MET A 79 6.23 -0.04 0.50
N VAL A 80 5.02 -0.49 0.15
CA VAL A 80 3.84 -0.50 1.00
C VAL A 80 3.46 -1.96 1.25
N ILE A 81 3.74 -2.44 2.46
CA ILE A 81 3.43 -3.81 2.87
C ILE A 81 1.97 -3.90 3.26
N SER A 82 1.18 -4.42 2.34
CA SER A 82 -0.28 -4.54 2.44
C SER A 82 -0.71 -5.99 2.68
N GLY A 83 -2.03 -6.18 2.79
CA GLY A 83 -2.64 -7.50 2.87
C GLY A 83 -2.68 -8.06 4.28
N VAL A 84 -3.48 -9.11 4.41
CA VAL A 84 -3.78 -9.76 5.71
C VAL A 84 -2.70 -10.71 6.18
N TYR A 85 -1.86 -11.20 5.27
CA TYR A 85 -0.79 -12.15 5.59
C TYR A 85 0.43 -11.43 6.17
N LYS A 86 0.33 -11.06 7.45
CA LYS A 86 1.38 -10.46 8.25
C LYS A 86 1.55 -11.29 9.53
N THR A 87 2.32 -12.39 9.43
CA THR A 87 2.59 -13.18 10.63
C THR A 87 3.54 -12.42 11.56
N PRO A 88 3.42 -12.62 12.90
CA PRO A 88 4.31 -11.96 13.85
C PRO A 88 5.79 -12.17 13.52
N GLU A 89 6.18 -13.38 13.17
CA GLU A 89 7.58 -13.73 12.87
C GLU A 89 8.11 -12.97 11.65
N VAL A 90 7.32 -12.86 10.57
CA VAL A 90 7.72 -12.14 9.35
C VAL A 90 7.82 -10.64 9.63
N MET A 91 6.85 -10.07 10.34
CA MET A 91 6.87 -8.63 10.67
C MET A 91 8.01 -8.31 11.65
N GLU A 92 8.23 -9.15 12.64
CA GLU A 92 9.34 -8.99 13.57
C GLU A 92 10.69 -9.05 12.86
N ASN A 93 10.86 -9.99 11.93
CA ASN A 93 12.08 -10.08 11.12
C ASN A 93 12.32 -8.80 10.31
N MET A 94 11.29 -8.27 9.64
CA MET A 94 11.40 -7.01 8.89
C MET A 94 11.83 -5.86 9.79
N VAL A 95 11.17 -5.68 10.93
CA VAL A 95 11.47 -4.59 11.87
C VAL A 95 12.87 -4.76 12.47
N ALA A 96 13.24 -5.96 12.91
CA ALA A 96 14.55 -6.24 13.49
C ALA A 96 15.70 -5.95 12.52
N ASN A 97 15.53 -6.28 11.23
CA ASN A 97 16.52 -6.06 10.18
C ASN A 97 16.51 -4.63 9.60
N GLY A 98 15.77 -3.70 10.19
CA GLY A 98 15.80 -2.29 9.78
C GLY A 98 14.95 -1.94 8.58
N LYS A 99 14.04 -2.81 8.13
CA LYS A 99 13.09 -2.56 7.04
C LYS A 99 11.93 -1.63 7.48
N CYS A 100 12.23 -0.64 8.31
CA CYS A 100 11.25 0.26 8.91
C CYS A 100 10.88 1.46 8.02
N ASP A 101 11.66 1.72 6.96
CA ASP A 101 11.34 2.75 5.96
C ASP A 101 10.17 2.34 5.05
N ARG A 102 9.76 1.09 5.11
CA ARG A 102 8.54 0.57 4.48
C ARG A 102 7.30 1.11 5.20
N ILE A 103 6.24 1.33 4.44
CA ILE A 103 4.92 1.64 5.01
C ILE A 103 4.18 0.32 5.21
N PHE A 104 3.53 0.17 6.37
CA PHE A 104 2.73 -1.03 6.64
C PHE A 104 1.25 -0.66 6.72
N THR A 105 0.39 -1.36 5.99
CA THR A 105 -1.06 -1.24 6.21
C THR A 105 -1.48 -2.08 7.40
N VAL A 106 -2.42 -1.57 8.18
CA VAL A 106 -2.99 -2.27 9.33
C VAL A 106 -4.42 -2.65 9.01
N GLU A 107 -4.71 -3.94 8.98
CA GLU A 107 -5.97 -4.50 8.52
C GLU A 107 -6.85 -5.05 9.65
N SER A 108 -6.38 -4.93 10.91
CA SER A 108 -7.10 -5.32 12.12
C SER A 108 -6.45 -4.73 13.36
N LEU A 109 -7.16 -4.66 14.48
CA LEU A 109 -6.58 -4.25 15.78
C LEU A 109 -5.46 -5.18 16.24
N ALA A 110 -5.52 -6.47 15.90
CA ALA A 110 -4.44 -7.41 16.20
C ALA A 110 -3.13 -7.03 15.49
N GLN A 111 -3.20 -6.64 14.22
CA GLN A 111 -2.02 -6.14 13.50
C GLN A 111 -1.54 -4.79 14.07
N PHE A 112 -2.44 -3.90 14.46
CA PHE A 112 -2.07 -2.64 15.09
C PHE A 112 -1.27 -2.91 16.39
N ASN A 113 -1.78 -3.77 17.26
CA ASN A 113 -1.11 -4.11 18.50
C ASN A 113 0.26 -4.77 18.27
N LEU A 114 0.36 -5.65 17.25
CA LEU A 114 1.63 -6.25 16.85
C LEU A 114 2.67 -5.17 16.49
N PHE A 115 2.32 -4.22 15.62
CA PHE A 115 3.26 -3.16 15.24
C PHE A 115 3.61 -2.23 16.41
N ARG A 116 2.67 -1.95 17.31
CA ARG A 116 2.93 -1.20 18.53
C ARG A 116 3.98 -1.91 19.41
N GLU A 117 3.77 -3.19 19.69
CA GLU A 117 4.71 -4.00 20.47
C GLU A 117 6.10 -4.09 19.81
N LEU A 118 6.16 -4.31 18.50
CA LEU A 118 7.42 -4.36 17.76
C LEU A 118 8.14 -3.02 17.78
N SER A 119 7.43 -1.91 17.58
CA SER A 119 8.02 -0.56 17.60
C SER A 119 8.64 -0.24 18.94
N GLU A 120 7.95 -0.55 20.03
CA GLU A 120 8.44 -0.39 21.41
C GLU A 120 9.63 -1.32 21.73
N LYS A 121 9.53 -2.59 21.35
CA LYS A 121 10.57 -3.62 21.56
C LYS A 121 11.89 -3.24 20.91
N TYR A 122 11.83 -2.77 19.65
CA TYR A 122 13.03 -2.47 18.86
C TYR A 122 13.39 -0.98 18.89
N LYS A 123 12.56 -0.12 19.48
CA LYS A 123 12.70 1.35 19.51
C LYS A 123 12.94 1.92 18.11
N LYS A 124 12.16 1.41 17.15
CA LYS A 124 12.24 1.80 15.75
C LYS A 124 10.93 2.42 15.29
N LYS A 125 11.01 3.57 14.65
CA LYS A 125 9.82 4.24 14.10
C LYS A 125 9.25 3.42 12.95
N ILE A 126 7.97 3.10 13.02
CA ILE A 126 7.23 2.32 12.03
C ILE A 126 6.09 3.16 11.47
N SER A 127 6.05 3.30 10.16
CA SER A 127 5.02 4.05 9.45
C SER A 127 3.82 3.17 9.09
N LEU A 128 2.62 3.59 9.51
CA LEU A 128 1.38 2.83 9.35
C LEU A 128 0.34 3.57 8.50
N LEU A 129 -0.42 2.81 7.72
CA LEU A 129 -1.70 3.22 7.15
C LEU A 129 -2.80 2.36 7.77
N LEU A 130 -3.82 2.99 8.37
CA LEU A 130 -4.94 2.28 8.97
C LEU A 130 -5.99 1.97 7.89
N ARG A 131 -6.27 0.70 7.64
CA ARG A 131 -7.27 0.32 6.66
C ARG A 131 -8.66 0.44 7.23
N LEU A 132 -9.45 1.37 6.67
CA LEU A 132 -10.87 1.47 6.96
C LEU A 132 -11.63 0.30 6.31
N THR A 133 -12.48 -0.37 7.08
CA THR A 133 -13.34 -1.42 6.54
C THR A 133 -14.36 -0.87 5.55
N ASN A 134 -14.60 -1.63 4.49
CA ASN A 134 -15.71 -1.40 3.56
C ASN A 134 -16.99 -2.17 3.95
N GLY A 135 -17.02 -2.75 5.16
CA GLY A 135 -18.09 -3.64 5.65
C GLY A 135 -17.82 -5.12 5.42
N SER A 136 -16.63 -5.49 4.88
CA SER A 136 -16.15 -6.87 4.79
C SER A 136 -15.41 -7.29 6.07
N GLN A 137 -14.89 -8.52 6.07
CA GLN A 137 -14.06 -9.05 7.17
C GLN A 137 -12.70 -8.33 7.34
N PHE A 138 -12.33 -7.43 6.44
CA PHE A 138 -11.03 -6.75 6.44
C PHE A 138 -11.18 -5.29 6.83
N GLY A 139 -10.14 -4.78 7.47
CA GLY A 139 -10.05 -3.39 7.90
C GLY A 139 -10.58 -3.18 9.32
N ILE A 140 -10.42 -1.97 9.80
CA ILE A 140 -10.76 -1.48 11.13
C ILE A 140 -12.00 -0.59 11.00
N ASN A 141 -12.89 -0.56 11.98
CA ASN A 141 -14.05 0.31 11.97
C ASN A 141 -13.64 1.77 12.22
N SER A 142 -14.50 2.71 11.80
CA SER A 142 -14.24 4.15 11.92
C SER A 142 -13.99 4.59 13.36
N ASP A 143 -14.75 4.07 14.29
CA ASP A 143 -14.67 4.41 15.74
C ASP A 143 -13.35 3.88 16.35
N GLU A 144 -12.90 2.69 15.95
CA GLU A 144 -11.62 2.12 16.36
C GLU A 144 -10.44 2.92 15.76
N ILE A 145 -10.58 3.38 14.50
CA ILE A 145 -9.60 4.29 13.87
C ILE A 145 -9.57 5.63 14.63
N GLU A 146 -10.73 6.20 14.95
CA GLU A 146 -10.84 7.43 15.73
C GLU A 146 -10.16 7.28 17.10
N GLU A 147 -10.35 6.14 17.80
CA GLU A 147 -9.70 5.85 19.07
C GLU A 147 -8.17 5.78 18.91
N ILE A 148 -7.66 5.09 17.88
CA ILE A 148 -6.21 5.01 17.62
C ILE A 148 -5.64 6.42 17.38
N ILE A 149 -6.28 7.21 16.51
CA ILE A 149 -5.83 8.56 16.17
C ILE A 149 -5.87 9.49 17.40
N SER A 150 -6.88 9.37 18.27
CA SER A 150 -6.97 10.17 19.50
C SER A 150 -5.78 9.96 20.45
N LYS A 151 -5.20 8.76 20.43
CA LYS A 151 -4.07 8.34 21.25
C LYS A 151 -2.72 8.36 20.54
N ARG A 152 -2.65 8.84 19.29
CA ARG A 152 -1.43 8.72 18.45
C ARG A 152 -0.18 9.31 19.09
N ASN A 153 -0.33 10.36 19.90
CA ASN A 153 0.79 11.02 20.58
C ASN A 153 1.37 10.18 21.75
N GLU A 154 0.68 9.11 22.16
CA GLU A 154 1.17 8.16 23.16
C GLU A 154 2.08 7.09 22.53
N PHE A 155 2.09 6.97 21.20
CA PHE A 155 2.87 5.96 20.48
C PHE A 155 4.19 6.55 19.98
N GLU A 156 5.22 6.57 20.83
CA GLU A 156 6.52 7.21 20.54
C GLU A 156 7.17 6.72 19.24
N TYR A 157 6.99 5.43 18.93
CA TYR A 157 7.64 4.77 17.80
C TYR A 157 6.67 4.39 16.67
N LEU A 158 5.44 4.91 16.65
CA LEU A 158 4.51 4.75 15.53
C LEU A 158 4.25 6.08 14.85
N ASP A 159 4.25 6.03 13.51
CA ASP A 159 3.86 7.15 12.67
C ASP A 159 2.63 6.74 11.84
N ILE A 160 1.47 7.29 12.20
CA ILE A 160 0.23 6.98 11.50
C ILE A 160 0.09 7.98 10.36
N LEU A 161 0.41 7.54 9.13
CA LEU A 161 0.48 8.40 7.94
C LEU A 161 -0.89 8.73 7.35
N GLY A 162 -1.89 7.90 7.59
CA GLY A 162 -3.20 8.12 6.98
C GLY A 162 -4.09 6.89 7.00
N ILE A 163 -5.18 7.01 6.23
CA ILE A 163 -6.21 5.99 6.10
C ILE A 163 -6.06 5.29 4.74
N GLN A 164 -5.96 3.96 4.75
CA GLN A 164 -6.03 3.15 3.55
C GLN A 164 -7.46 2.65 3.36
N PHE A 165 -7.95 2.67 2.13
CA PHE A 165 -9.27 2.15 1.81
C PHE A 165 -9.27 1.35 0.52
N PHE A 166 -9.81 0.14 0.59
CA PHE A 166 -10.02 -0.70 -0.58
C PHE A 166 -11.49 -1.04 -0.73
N SER A 167 -12.08 -0.54 -1.77
CA SER A 167 -13.52 -0.63 -2.00
C SER A 167 -13.93 -1.67 -3.05
N GLY A 168 -12.98 -2.49 -3.51
CA GLY A 168 -13.17 -3.53 -4.52
C GLY A 168 -12.65 -3.14 -5.92
N THR A 169 -12.60 -4.13 -6.80
CA THR A 169 -12.14 -3.99 -8.20
C THR A 169 -13.30 -3.74 -9.16
N GLN A 170 -12.96 -3.38 -10.41
CA GLN A 170 -13.90 -3.30 -11.56
C GLN A 170 -15.14 -2.42 -11.31
N LYS A 171 -14.94 -1.27 -10.68
CA LYS A 171 -16.02 -0.32 -10.44
C LYS A 171 -16.45 0.37 -11.73
N THR A 172 -17.73 0.26 -12.05
CA THR A 172 -18.35 0.89 -13.23
C THR A 172 -19.29 2.05 -12.87
N SER A 173 -19.66 2.19 -11.58
CA SER A 173 -20.62 3.18 -11.12
C SER A 173 -19.93 4.38 -10.47
N LEU A 174 -19.90 5.52 -11.15
CA LEU A 174 -19.41 6.80 -10.60
C LEU A 174 -20.19 7.23 -9.35
N LYS A 175 -21.50 6.97 -9.28
CA LYS A 175 -22.32 7.29 -8.11
C LYS A 175 -21.88 6.52 -6.86
N LYS A 176 -21.49 5.25 -7.05
CA LYS A 176 -20.96 4.42 -5.95
C LYS A 176 -19.59 4.91 -5.50
N LEU A 177 -18.71 5.20 -6.46
CA LEU A 177 -17.38 5.75 -6.19
C LEU A 177 -17.47 7.09 -5.42
N LYS A 178 -18.34 8.00 -5.87
CA LYS A 178 -18.55 9.29 -5.17
C LYS A 178 -18.95 9.08 -3.71
N ARG A 179 -19.91 8.18 -3.42
CA ARG A 179 -20.34 7.90 -2.04
C ARG A 179 -19.20 7.37 -1.16
N GLU A 180 -18.29 6.60 -1.73
CA GLU A 180 -17.13 6.07 -1.01
C GLU A 180 -16.12 7.18 -0.71
N ILE A 181 -15.87 8.07 -1.67
CA ILE A 181 -15.03 9.26 -1.47
C ILE A 181 -15.67 10.17 -0.42
N ASP A 182 -16.98 10.47 -0.53
CA ASP A 182 -17.70 11.30 0.44
C ASP A 182 -17.60 10.70 1.87
N LYS A 183 -17.64 9.37 2.00
CA LYS A 183 -17.45 8.68 3.30
C LYS A 183 -16.05 8.89 3.88
N LEU A 184 -15.02 8.78 3.04
CA LEU A 184 -13.63 8.99 3.45
C LEU A 184 -13.39 10.45 3.83
N ASP A 185 -13.89 11.37 3.04
CA ASP A 185 -13.78 12.80 3.28
C ASP A 185 -14.42 13.20 4.61
N ASN A 186 -15.63 12.73 4.89
CA ASN A 186 -16.28 12.94 6.17
C ASN A 186 -15.49 12.40 7.37
N LEU A 187 -14.85 11.23 7.24
CA LEU A 187 -13.98 10.69 8.29
C LEU A 187 -12.75 11.58 8.48
N LEU A 188 -12.09 11.99 7.40
CA LEU A 188 -10.90 12.83 7.48
C LEU A 188 -11.21 14.23 8.08
N ILE A 189 -12.35 14.82 7.70
CA ILE A 189 -12.84 16.09 8.30
C ILE A 189 -13.03 15.90 9.81
N LEU A 190 -13.71 14.84 10.23
CA LEU A 190 -13.93 14.55 11.65
C LEU A 190 -12.61 14.40 12.42
N LEU A 191 -11.65 13.63 11.85
CA LEU A 191 -10.34 13.42 12.47
C LEU A 191 -9.55 14.73 12.58
N LYS A 192 -9.62 15.57 11.55
CA LYS A 192 -8.99 16.90 11.56
C LYS A 192 -9.59 17.82 12.59
N GLU A 193 -10.94 17.93 12.65
CA GLU A 193 -11.64 18.84 13.58
C GLU A 193 -11.46 18.43 15.04
N LYS A 194 -11.50 17.12 15.33
CA LYS A 194 -11.42 16.64 16.72
C LYS A 194 -9.99 16.50 17.24
N TYR A 195 -9.05 16.11 16.37
CA TYR A 195 -7.73 15.66 16.81
C TYR A 195 -6.58 16.37 16.11
N ASP A 196 -6.87 17.36 15.25
CA ASP A 196 -5.88 18.04 14.41
C ASP A 196 -5.00 17.02 13.62
N TYR A 197 -5.68 16.01 13.07
CA TYR A 197 -5.05 14.97 12.26
C TYR A 197 -5.35 15.21 10.78
N SER A 198 -4.29 15.34 9.96
CA SER A 198 -4.39 15.62 8.51
C SER A 198 -3.37 14.82 7.72
#